data_c00ad7b20f3f9a84ee16ec781dc01aed
#
_entry.id   c00ad7b20f3f9a84ee16ec781dc01aed
#
_cell.length_a   1.000
_cell.length_b   1.000
_cell.length_c   1.000
_cell.angle_alpha   90.00
_cell.angle_beta   90.00
_cell.angle_gamma   90.00
#
_symmetry.space_group_name_H-M   'P 1'
#
loop_
_entity.id
_entity.type
_entity.pdbx_description
1 polymer ?
#
loop_
_entity_poly.entity_id
_entity_poly.type
_entity_poly.pdbx_seq_one_letter_code
_entity_poly.pdbx_strand_id
1 'polypeptide(L)'
;MLAWLHASKGQGTEPFGPLGAEPPQQSIGMNDASASQQIDAILRKTTGWRGERLGQLRALIRGADPGVIEEVKWKKPSRPEGVPVWSRDGIVCVGEVLKNAVRLTFPKGAQLKDPKGLFNTRLDSKTVRAIDFHEGEAINAAALKALIVQGARLNRS
;
A
#
# COMPACT_ATOMS: atom_id res chain seq x y z
N MET A 1 5.73 -21.92 -14.03
CA MET A 1 6.17 -21.51 -13.95
C MET A 1 6.17 -20.83 -13.93
N LEU A 2 5.84 -21.70 -13.62
CA LEU A 2 6.07 -21.51 -13.57
C LEU A 2 5.93 -21.11 -13.39
N ALA A 3 5.84 -22.05 -13.27
CA ALA A 3 6.04 -21.81 -13.20
C ALA A 3 6.00 -21.48 -13.16
N TRP A 4 5.52 -21.93 -12.83
CA TRP A 4 5.70 -21.75 -12.87
C TRP A 4 5.63 -21.64 -12.66
N LEU A 5 5.83 -22.50 -12.50
CA LEU A 5 6.06 -22.48 -12.57
C LEU A 5 5.98 -22.44 -12.37
N HIS A 6 5.31 -22.85 -12.19
CA HIS A 6 5.44 -22.90 -12.18
C HIS A 6 5.11 -23.00 -12.23
N ALA A 7 5.31 -24.28 -11.97
CA ALA A 7 5.37 -24.39 -12.20
C ALA A 7 5.20 -24.52 -12.22
N SER A 8 4.96 -25.11 -11.98
CA SER A 8 5.08 -25.19 -12.19
C SER A 8 4.79 -25.27 -12.31
N LYS A 9 4.54 -25.79 -12.09
CA LYS A 9 4.51 -25.95 -12.37
C LYS A 9 4.07 -25.83 -12.65
N GLY A 10 3.94 -27.19 -12.78
CA GLY A 10 3.86 -27.11 -13.04
C GLY A 10 3.33 -26.95 -13.58
N GLN A 11 3.21 -27.01 -13.32
CA GLN A 11 3.05 -26.90 -13.83
C GLN A 11 2.78 -26.44 -14.27
N GLY A 12 2.64 -27.92 -14.48
CA GLY A 12 2.68 -27.56 -14.90
C GLY A 12 2.38 -27.21 -15.62
N THR A 13 2.26 -27.80 -15.50
CA THR A 13 2.32 -27.35 -16.06
C THR A 13 1.94 -26.77 -16.74
N GLU A 14 2.08 -27.24 -16.44
CA GLU A 14 2.06 -26.70 -16.99
C GLU A 14 1.85 -26.10 -17.41
N PRO A 15 1.74 -27.10 -17.67
CA PRO A 15 1.82 -26.52 -18.00
C PRO A 15 1.53 -25.90 -18.47
N PHE A 16 1.33 -26.12 -18.13
CA PHE A 16 1.41 -25.55 -18.48
C PHE A 16 1.09 -25.25 -18.98
N GLY A 17 1.31 -26.07 -19.38
CA GLY A 17 1.38 -25.94 -19.47
C GLY A 17 1.16 -25.49 -20.16
N PRO A 18 1.11 -26.02 -20.36
CA PRO A 18 1.25 -25.54 -20.58
C PRO A 18 0.97 -24.84 -20.82
N LEU A 19 0.80 -25.15 -20.73
CA LEU A 19 0.83 -24.38 -20.44
C LEU A 19 0.66 -23.53 -20.30
N GLY A 20 0.52 -23.92 -20.39
CA GLY A 20 0.57 -23.08 -19.70
C GLY A 20 0.41 -22.35 -19.39
N ALA A 21 0.00 -22.39 -19.00
CA ALA A 21 0.11 -21.65 -18.29
C ALA A 21 -0.09 -20.97 -17.94
N GLU A 22 -0.27 -20.89 -17.67
CA GLU A 22 -0.34 -20.17 -16.91
C GLU A 22 -0.62 -19.70 -16.44
N PRO A 23 -0.89 -20.09 -16.15
CA PRO A 23 -1.01 -19.61 -15.41
C PRO A 23 -1.33 -19.19 -15.01
N PRO A 24 -1.69 -19.43 -14.50
CA PRO A 24 -1.87 -18.96 -13.85
C PRO A 24 -2.19 -18.47 -13.45
N GLN A 25 -2.69 -18.53 -12.99
CA GLN A 25 -2.85 -17.97 -12.43
C GLN A 25 -3.21 -17.94 -11.97
N GLN A 26 -3.54 -18.42 -11.71
CA GLN A 26 -3.77 -18.39 -11.15
C GLN A 26 -4.27 -18.55 -10.66
N SER A 27 -4.52 -18.84 -10.54
CA SER A 27 -4.95 -19.14 -9.97
C SER A 27 -5.45 -18.97 -9.45
N ILE A 28 -6.00 -19.19 -10.29
CA ILE A 28 -6.49 -18.75 -9.38
C ILE A 28 -7.33 -18.88 -8.15
N GLY A 29 -7.49 -19.36 -7.26
CA GLY A 29 -8.24 -19.47 -6.03
C GLY A 29 -8.42 -18.18 -5.29
N MET A 30 -9.20 -18.23 -4.19
CA MET A 30 -9.48 -17.05 -3.36
C MET A 30 -8.22 -16.41 -2.82
N ASN A 31 -7.18 -17.23 -2.61
CA ASN A 31 -5.92 -16.77 -2.05
C ASN A 31 -5.08 -15.99 -3.07
N ASP A 32 -5.55 -15.99 -4.33
CA ASP A 32 -4.80 -15.37 -5.40
C ASP A 32 -5.28 -13.95 -5.74
N ALA A 33 -6.11 -13.38 -4.86
CA ALA A 33 -6.54 -11.99 -5.05
C ALA A 33 -5.33 -11.07 -5.06
N SER A 34 -5.31 -10.15 -6.02
CA SER A 34 -4.23 -9.17 -6.10
C SER A 34 -4.22 -8.27 -4.87
N ALA A 35 -3.08 -7.61 -4.62
CA ALA A 35 -2.99 -6.67 -3.53
C ALA A 35 -4.02 -5.55 -3.68
N SER A 36 -4.23 -5.04 -4.90
CA SER A 36 -5.23 -4.00 -5.13
C SER A 36 -6.63 -4.48 -4.79
N GLN A 37 -6.96 -5.73 -5.13
CA GLN A 37 -8.25 -6.32 -4.78
C GLN A 37 -8.39 -6.49 -3.27
N GLN A 38 -7.31 -6.86 -2.59
CA GLN A 38 -7.32 -6.99 -1.13
C GLN A 38 -7.52 -5.62 -0.48
N ILE A 39 -6.92 -4.57 -1.01
CA ILE A 39 -7.13 -3.21 -0.52
C ILE A 39 -8.58 -2.78 -0.76
N ASP A 40 -9.15 -3.10 -1.92
CA ASP A 40 -10.57 -2.86 -2.18
C ASP A 40 -11.44 -3.49 -1.09
N ALA A 41 -11.11 -4.71 -0.69
CA ALA A 41 -11.86 -5.40 0.36
C ALA A 41 -11.70 -4.71 1.71
N ILE A 42 -10.50 -4.23 2.04
CA ILE A 42 -10.27 -3.47 3.27
C ILE A 42 -11.14 -2.21 3.28
N LEU A 43 -11.19 -1.49 2.16
CA LEU A 43 -12.01 -0.28 2.05
C LEU A 43 -13.49 -0.59 2.23
N ARG A 44 -13.98 -1.69 1.66
CA ARG A 44 -15.39 -2.09 1.81
C ARG A 44 -15.75 -2.43 3.25
N LYS A 45 -14.80 -3.02 3.99
CA LYS A 45 -15.02 -3.39 5.39
C LYS A 45 -14.92 -2.20 6.33
N THR A 46 -14.19 -1.18 5.95
CA THR A 46 -13.96 -0.02 6.81
C THR A 46 -15.05 0.99 6.55
N THR A 47 -16.15 0.87 7.32
CA THR A 47 -17.31 1.74 7.13
C THR A 47 -17.06 3.14 7.68
N GLY A 48 -17.82 4.10 7.17
CA GLY A 48 -17.78 5.46 7.65
C GLY A 48 -16.60 6.27 7.13
N TRP A 49 -16.30 7.35 7.83
CA TRP A 49 -15.31 8.34 7.39
C TRP A 49 -13.90 7.77 7.24
N ARG A 50 -13.56 6.77 8.04
CA ARG A 50 -12.20 6.18 7.98
C ARG A 50 -11.97 5.46 6.67
N GLY A 51 -12.96 4.71 6.19
CA GLY A 51 -12.87 4.05 4.89
C GLY A 51 -12.78 5.05 3.76
N GLU A 52 -13.61 6.10 3.82
CA GLU A 52 -13.58 7.17 2.82
C GLU A 52 -12.22 7.86 2.80
N ARG A 53 -11.67 8.14 3.99
CA ARG A 53 -10.37 8.81 4.11
C ARG A 53 -9.26 7.95 3.52
N LEU A 54 -9.23 6.66 3.86
CA LEU A 54 -8.24 5.76 3.32
C LEU A 54 -8.33 5.67 1.80
N GLY A 55 -9.55 5.64 1.27
CA GLY A 55 -9.76 5.64 -0.18
C GLY A 55 -9.26 6.91 -0.85
N GLN A 56 -9.46 8.07 -0.22
CA GLN A 56 -8.94 9.34 -0.72
C GLN A 56 -7.40 9.34 -0.74
N LEU A 57 -6.79 8.83 0.32
CA LEU A 57 -5.33 8.74 0.40
C LEU A 57 -4.78 7.82 -0.68
N ARG A 58 -5.44 6.67 -0.88
CA ARG A 58 -5.06 5.73 -1.95
C ARG A 58 -5.07 6.41 -3.31
N ALA A 59 -6.13 7.15 -3.61
CA ALA A 59 -6.25 7.85 -4.88
C ALA A 59 -5.15 8.89 -5.06
N LEU A 60 -4.82 9.63 -4.00
CA LEU A 60 -3.77 10.64 -4.05
C LEU A 60 -2.39 10.00 -4.26
N ILE A 61 -2.14 8.87 -3.59
CA ILE A 61 -0.86 8.16 -3.72
C ILE A 61 -0.68 7.65 -5.15
N ARG A 62 -1.70 7.02 -5.71
CA ARG A 62 -1.64 6.49 -7.06
C ARG A 62 -1.55 7.60 -8.10
N GLY A 63 -2.19 8.73 -7.83
CA GLY A 63 -2.09 9.90 -8.69
C GLY A 63 -0.74 10.59 -8.65
N ALA A 64 -0.08 10.57 -7.49
CA ALA A 64 1.23 11.18 -7.33
C ALA A 64 2.32 10.39 -8.05
N ASP A 65 2.20 9.05 -8.03
CA ASP A 65 3.17 8.17 -8.69
C ASP A 65 2.42 7.00 -9.33
N PRO A 66 2.09 7.10 -10.62
CA PRO A 66 1.37 6.02 -11.31
C PRO A 66 2.11 4.69 -11.34
N GLY A 67 3.43 4.70 -11.13
CA GLY A 67 4.24 3.49 -11.06
C GLY A 67 4.30 2.85 -9.69
N VAL A 68 3.58 3.41 -8.70
CA VAL A 68 3.57 2.84 -7.35
C VAL A 68 2.90 1.47 -7.37
N ILE A 69 3.47 0.55 -6.58
CA ILE A 69 2.95 -0.81 -6.46
C ILE A 69 2.19 -0.90 -5.15
N GLU A 70 0.97 -1.43 -5.22
CA GLU A 70 0.17 -1.68 -4.03
C GLU A 70 0.48 -3.07 -3.49
N GLU A 71 0.65 -3.18 -2.18
CA GLU A 71 0.91 -4.44 -1.50
C GLU A 71 0.06 -4.49 -0.23
N VAL A 72 -0.09 -5.69 0.32
CA VAL A 72 -0.72 -5.89 1.62
C VAL A 72 0.26 -6.70 2.45
N LYS A 73 0.63 -6.17 3.62
CA LYS A 73 1.65 -6.78 4.46
C LYS A 73 1.17 -6.91 5.90
N TRP A 74 1.94 -7.66 6.66
CA TRP A 74 1.80 -7.79 8.11
C TRP A 74 0.43 -8.30 8.55
N LYS A 75 -0.04 -9.34 7.87
CA LYS A 75 -1.24 -10.07 8.29
C LYS A 75 -0.94 -10.79 9.61
N LYS A 76 -1.89 -10.72 10.53
CA LYS A 76 -1.74 -11.37 11.84
C LYS A 76 -3.15 -11.69 12.36
N PRO A 77 -3.26 -12.55 13.40
CA PRO A 77 -4.59 -12.93 13.90
C PRO A 77 -5.48 -11.76 14.28
N SER A 78 -4.91 -10.69 14.87
CA SER A 78 -5.67 -9.50 15.23
C SER A 78 -5.97 -8.61 14.03
N ARG A 79 -5.32 -8.84 12.89
CA ARG A 79 -5.52 -8.07 11.66
C ARG A 79 -5.26 -8.99 10.47
N PRO A 80 -6.19 -9.94 10.21
CA PRO A 80 -5.97 -10.95 9.17
C PRO A 80 -5.90 -10.36 7.76
N GLU A 81 -6.53 -9.21 7.54
CA GLU A 81 -6.52 -8.54 6.24
C GLU A 81 -5.19 -7.82 5.96
N GLY A 82 -4.33 -7.63 6.98
CA GLY A 82 -3.09 -6.88 6.82
C GLY A 82 -3.31 -5.40 6.66
N VAL A 83 -2.28 -4.69 6.22
CA VAL A 83 -2.35 -3.25 5.98
C VAL A 83 -1.91 -2.93 4.56
N PRO A 84 -2.53 -1.92 3.92
CA PRO A 84 -2.09 -1.48 2.60
C PRO A 84 -0.73 -0.80 2.67
N VAL A 85 0.13 -1.15 1.72
CA VAL A 85 1.48 -0.63 1.60
C VAL A 85 1.67 -0.18 0.16
N TRP A 86 2.30 0.96 -0.02
CA TRP A 86 2.61 1.49 -1.35
C TRP A 86 4.12 1.56 -1.49
N SER A 87 4.62 0.92 -2.55
CA SER A 87 6.06 0.75 -2.78
C SER A 87 6.46 1.26 -4.15
N ARG A 88 7.65 1.83 -4.21
CA ARG A 88 8.32 2.16 -5.46
C ARG A 88 9.82 2.01 -5.18
N ASP A 89 10.39 0.88 -5.65
CA ASP A 89 11.77 0.53 -5.33
C ASP A 89 12.03 0.45 -3.82
N GLY A 90 11.01 0.00 -3.09
CA GLY A 90 10.99 -0.06 -1.64
C GLY A 90 9.74 0.63 -1.10
N ILE A 91 9.46 0.47 0.17
CA ILE A 91 8.25 1.03 0.77
C ILE A 91 8.32 2.56 0.76
N VAL A 92 7.27 3.19 0.25
CA VAL A 92 7.09 4.64 0.32
C VAL A 92 6.25 5.00 1.54
N CYS A 93 5.09 4.36 1.68
CA CYS A 93 4.22 4.64 2.82
C CYS A 93 3.30 3.46 3.12
N VAL A 94 2.76 3.47 4.33
CA VAL A 94 1.88 2.43 4.87
C VAL A 94 0.62 3.10 5.40
N GLY A 95 -0.55 2.52 5.07
CA GLY A 95 -1.82 3.03 5.58
C GLY A 95 -2.34 2.18 6.73
N GLU A 96 -2.82 2.83 7.79
CA GLU A 96 -3.42 2.15 8.92
C GLU A 96 -4.70 2.83 9.34
N VAL A 97 -5.71 2.04 9.67
CA VAL A 97 -6.97 2.54 10.21
C VAL A 97 -6.91 2.37 11.73
N LEU A 98 -6.94 3.48 12.44
CA LEU A 98 -6.94 3.52 13.89
C LEU A 98 -8.33 3.85 14.39
N LYS A 99 -8.53 3.80 15.69
CA LYS A 99 -9.85 4.06 16.28
C LYS A 99 -10.39 5.44 15.90
N ASN A 100 -9.55 6.47 16.03
CA ASN A 100 -9.97 7.87 15.83
C ASN A 100 -9.17 8.57 14.74
N ALA A 101 -8.46 7.83 13.91
CA ALA A 101 -7.63 8.44 12.86
C ALA A 101 -7.34 7.43 11.76
N VAL A 102 -6.95 7.93 10.60
CA VAL A 102 -6.31 7.13 9.58
C VAL A 102 -4.88 7.62 9.51
N ARG A 103 -3.93 6.71 9.65
CA ARG A 103 -2.49 7.05 9.70
C ARG A 103 -1.81 6.66 8.42
N LEU A 104 -1.00 7.56 7.90
CA LEU A 104 -0.12 7.28 6.77
C LEU A 104 1.31 7.42 7.27
N THR A 105 2.04 6.31 7.28
CA THR A 105 3.40 6.25 7.83
C THR A 105 4.42 6.20 6.71
N PHE A 106 5.43 7.04 6.81
CA PHE A 106 6.56 7.09 5.87
C PHE A 106 7.80 6.56 6.59
N PRO A 107 8.25 5.33 6.28
CA PRO A 107 9.40 4.74 7.00
C PRO A 107 10.68 5.57 6.90
N LYS A 108 10.84 6.32 5.83
CA LYS A 108 11.99 7.21 5.64
C LYS A 108 11.61 8.68 5.77
N GLY A 109 10.50 8.95 6.46
CA GLY A 109 9.92 10.29 6.54
C GLY A 109 10.86 11.34 7.11
N ALA A 110 11.76 10.97 8.01
CA ALA A 110 12.70 11.92 8.62
C ALA A 110 13.64 12.56 7.58
N GLN A 111 13.82 11.90 6.42
CA GLN A 111 14.67 12.42 5.35
C GLN A 111 13.91 13.24 4.32
N LEU A 112 12.59 13.35 4.46
CA LEU A 112 11.76 14.09 3.52
C LEU A 112 11.59 15.53 3.97
N LYS A 113 11.48 16.42 2.99
CA LYS A 113 11.19 17.83 3.26
C LYS A 113 9.68 18.00 3.40
N ASP A 114 9.27 18.59 4.50
CA ASP A 114 7.85 18.79 4.83
C ASP A 114 7.59 20.26 5.15
N PRO A 115 7.69 21.14 4.13
CA PRO A 115 7.56 22.58 4.39
C PRO A 115 6.18 23.02 4.87
N LYS A 116 5.15 22.19 4.63
CA LYS A 116 3.80 22.51 5.06
C LYS A 116 3.45 21.87 6.41
N GLY A 117 4.39 21.14 7.02
CA GLY A 117 4.18 20.58 8.34
C GLY A 117 3.10 19.50 8.39
N LEU A 118 3.05 18.61 7.40
CA LEU A 118 2.05 17.55 7.38
C LEU A 118 2.31 16.49 8.44
N PHE A 119 3.57 16.14 8.67
CA PHE A 119 3.90 15.12 9.67
C PHE A 119 3.52 15.63 11.05
N ASN A 120 2.64 14.91 11.72
CA ASN A 120 2.10 15.30 13.02
C ASN A 120 2.22 14.22 14.08
N THR A 121 2.85 13.08 13.75
CA THR A 121 3.08 12.01 14.71
C THR A 121 4.35 11.25 14.35
N ARG A 122 4.85 10.45 15.26
CA ARG A 122 6.12 9.70 15.12
C ARG A 122 7.31 10.65 14.97
N LEU A 123 7.22 11.84 15.54
CA LEU A 123 8.23 12.88 15.38
C LEU A 123 9.52 12.60 16.14
N ASP A 124 9.49 11.69 17.09
CA ASP A 124 10.66 11.31 17.89
C ASP A 124 11.52 10.22 17.25
N SER A 125 11.00 9.58 16.20
CA SER A 125 11.73 8.52 15.53
C SER A 125 12.91 9.09 14.75
N LYS A 126 13.98 8.33 14.63
CA LYS A 126 15.16 8.74 13.85
C LYS A 126 14.89 8.64 12.36
N THR A 127 13.97 7.79 11.94
CA THR A 127 13.74 7.51 10.51
C THR A 127 12.30 7.72 10.08
N VAL A 128 11.34 7.39 10.93
CA VAL A 128 9.93 7.34 10.59
C VAL A 128 9.25 8.67 10.87
N ARG A 129 8.32 9.04 9.99
CA ARG A 129 7.34 10.13 10.26
C ARG A 129 5.99 9.64 9.82
N ALA A 130 4.93 10.18 10.41
CA ALA A 130 3.58 9.79 10.05
C ALA A 130 2.63 10.98 10.12
N ILE A 131 1.51 10.81 9.41
CA ILE A 131 0.43 11.79 9.42
C ILE A 131 -0.81 11.07 9.93
N ASP A 132 -1.42 11.59 10.99
CA ASP A 132 -2.72 11.14 11.45
C ASP A 132 -3.77 12.10 10.90
N PHE A 133 -4.72 11.54 10.14
CA PHE A 133 -5.85 12.29 9.60
C PHE A 133 -7.06 12.01 10.48
N HIS A 134 -7.69 13.06 10.98
CA HIS A 134 -8.86 12.95 11.84
C HIS A 134 -10.11 13.29 11.05
N GLU A 135 -11.25 12.89 11.59
CA GLU A 135 -12.54 13.15 10.95
C GLU A 135 -12.74 14.64 10.70
N GLY A 136 -13.16 14.97 9.49
CA GLY A 136 -13.45 16.36 9.12
C GLY A 136 -12.27 17.19 8.71
N GLU A 137 -11.03 16.67 8.86
CA GLU A 137 -9.86 17.42 8.46
C GLU A 137 -9.68 17.39 6.93
N ALA A 138 -9.29 18.52 6.36
CA ALA A 138 -8.98 18.60 4.95
C ALA A 138 -7.59 18.02 4.69
N ILE A 139 -7.43 17.41 3.50
CA ILE A 139 -6.12 16.92 3.06
C ILE A 139 -5.49 17.99 2.17
N ASN A 140 -4.24 18.36 2.49
CA ASN A 140 -3.44 19.19 1.57
C ASN A 140 -2.89 18.27 0.49
N ALA A 141 -3.65 18.09 -0.58
CA ALA A 141 -3.35 17.11 -1.62
C ALA A 141 -2.01 17.38 -2.29
N ALA A 142 -1.71 18.62 -2.62
CA ALA A 142 -0.45 18.98 -3.29
C ALA A 142 0.74 18.67 -2.41
N ALA A 143 0.69 19.04 -1.13
CA ALA A 143 1.79 18.79 -0.20
C ALA A 143 1.97 17.28 0.03
N LEU A 144 0.89 16.54 0.14
CA LEU A 144 0.97 15.08 0.32
C LEU A 144 1.57 14.42 -0.90
N LYS A 145 1.13 14.79 -2.09
CA LYS A 145 1.71 14.23 -3.33
C LYS A 145 3.20 14.51 -3.41
N ALA A 146 3.64 15.69 -2.97
CA ALA A 146 5.07 16.03 -2.96
C ALA A 146 5.86 15.08 -2.05
N LEU A 147 5.31 14.72 -0.89
CA LEU A 147 5.96 13.77 0.00
C LEU A 147 6.07 12.39 -0.64
N ILE A 148 5.02 11.95 -1.33
CA ILE A 148 5.02 10.65 -2.01
C ILE A 148 6.09 10.61 -3.09
N VAL A 149 6.17 11.66 -3.91
CA VAL A 149 7.18 11.76 -4.96
C VAL A 149 8.60 11.74 -4.36
N GLN A 150 8.81 12.47 -3.27
CA GLN A 150 10.11 12.48 -2.60
C GLN A 150 10.48 11.09 -2.07
N GLY A 151 9.51 10.40 -1.45
CA GLY A 151 9.73 9.06 -0.92
C GLY A 151 10.15 8.08 -2.01
N ALA A 152 9.48 8.13 -3.15
CA ALA A 152 9.81 7.29 -4.29
C ALA A 152 11.21 7.59 -4.83
N ARG A 153 11.56 8.87 -4.93
CA ARG A 153 12.89 9.27 -5.39
C ARG A 153 13.99 8.81 -4.44
N LEU A 154 13.73 8.93 -3.15
CA LEU A 154 14.70 8.52 -2.13
C LEU A 154 15.02 7.04 -2.24
N ASN A 155 14.02 6.21 -2.56
CA ASN A 155 14.21 4.77 -2.71
C ASN A 155 15.07 4.42 -3.93
N ARG A 156 15.13 5.30 -4.91
CA ARG A 156 15.91 5.06 -6.13
C ARG A 156 17.32 5.64 -6.07
N SER A 157 17.61 6.44 -5.08
CA SER A 157 18.91 7.09 -4.96
C SER A 157 19.96 6.17 -4.33
#